data_df202981649e06f81ee4ccbcd4ebe896
#
_entry.id   df202981649e06f81ee4ccbcd4ebe896
#
_cell.length_a   1.000
_cell.length_b   1.000
_cell.length_c   1.000
_cell.angle_alpha   90.00
_cell.angle_beta   90.00
_cell.angle_gamma   90.00
#
_symmetry.space_group_name_H-M   'P 1'
#
loop_
_entity.id
_entity.type
_entity.pdbx_description
1 polymer ?
#
loop_
_entity_poly.entity_id
_entity_poly.type
_entity_poly.pdbx_seq_one_letter_code
_entity_poly.pdbx_strand_id
1 'polypeptide(L)'
;MSGKISFSPPRGTRDFYPEQMEARNGLFGVWRGVASAYGFAEYDSCVLEHEELYVLKSGEEILDQLFCFTDKGGRRVALRPEMTPSLARMISARGNAQPRPLKWFSIAQCFRYERMALGRKREHYQWNLDIVGVSEVTAEAELLAAAVDALERLGLTKEDIVVRVSHRRLLAAVLQGLEIEEDRWSRLLSVIDKRGKESEETVWRLLLELGVPEGDLRRLLGLLGENQLDAFRRFLENQGIETRSVEEIRQLFEYLDTYGIRDFCEFCPSIVRGLPYYTGIVFECFDRRSKFRAVFGGGRYDNLLELFGAGSLPAVGLGFGDVVIQEILEARSAHPWPARRTDFFLIPYSEAERPLSIRVVQQLRKKGFVADLLLGSKKLKVALRESARSSPERVVLFLPEELARGFLVLRDMASGREQQVSVEAFLRDPRGFVVSSLEAGSGSCRESF
;
A
#
# COMPACT_ATOMS: atom_id res chain seq x y z
N MET A 1 -21.70 26.72 26.81
CA MET A 1 -20.77 25.65 27.15
C MET A 1 -19.40 25.98 26.53
N SER A 2 -18.48 26.51 27.34
CA SER A 2 -17.10 26.76 26.90
C SER A 2 -16.34 25.42 26.96
N GLY A 3 -16.51 24.56 25.93
CA GLY A 3 -15.74 23.35 25.78
C GLY A 3 -14.28 23.72 25.47
N LYS A 4 -13.32 23.24 26.26
CA LYS A 4 -11.89 23.34 25.90
C LYS A 4 -11.71 22.77 24.51
N ILE A 5 -11.14 23.54 23.59
CA ILE A 5 -10.74 23.07 22.26
C ILE A 5 -9.73 21.93 22.47
N SER A 6 -10.00 20.77 21.87
CA SER A 6 -9.04 19.68 21.82
C SER A 6 -7.97 19.99 20.76
N PHE A 7 -6.69 19.88 21.12
CA PHE A 7 -5.58 20.01 20.19
C PHE A 7 -5.12 18.63 19.64
N SER A 8 -5.82 17.55 20.00
CA SER A 8 -5.56 16.23 19.44
C SER A 8 -6.42 16.01 18.18
N PRO A 9 -5.92 15.25 17.18
CA PRO A 9 -6.72 14.89 16.02
C PRO A 9 -7.96 14.09 16.41
N PRO A 10 -9.00 14.06 15.58
CA PRO A 10 -10.18 13.22 15.82
C PRO A 10 -9.79 11.77 16.04
N ARG A 11 -10.52 11.07 16.91
CA ARG A 11 -10.21 9.71 17.28
C ARG A 11 -10.16 8.77 16.07
N GLY A 12 -9.00 8.12 15.84
CA GLY A 12 -8.78 7.18 14.75
C GLY A 12 -8.18 7.81 13.50
N THR A 13 -7.94 9.13 13.50
CA THR A 13 -7.15 9.82 12.48
C THR A 13 -5.72 10.07 12.97
N ARG A 14 -4.84 10.58 12.10
CA ARG A 14 -3.42 10.74 12.39
C ARG A 14 -2.92 12.11 11.93
N ASP A 15 -2.09 12.74 12.75
CA ASP A 15 -1.16 13.76 12.28
C ASP A 15 0.11 13.08 11.75
N PHE A 16 0.75 13.67 10.76
CA PHE A 16 2.01 13.21 10.21
C PHE A 16 3.05 14.33 10.36
N TYR A 17 3.86 14.24 11.38
CA TYR A 17 5.01 15.11 11.53
C TYR A 17 6.08 14.79 10.46
N PRO A 18 7.11 15.63 10.27
CA PRO A 18 8.09 15.43 9.20
C PRO A 18 8.68 14.02 9.13
N GLU A 19 8.96 13.40 10.28
CA GLU A 19 9.53 12.06 10.37
C GLU A 19 8.54 10.98 9.89
N GLN A 20 7.28 11.10 10.29
CA GLN A 20 6.22 10.19 9.82
C GLN A 20 5.91 10.43 8.34
N MET A 21 6.06 11.68 7.86
CA MET A 21 5.94 11.99 6.44
C MET A 21 7.05 11.37 5.60
N GLU A 22 8.27 11.29 6.11
CA GLU A 22 9.37 10.57 5.44
C GLU A 22 9.03 9.10 5.26
N ALA A 23 8.60 8.43 6.33
CA ALA A 23 8.20 7.03 6.28
C ALA A 23 7.05 6.79 5.29
N ARG A 24 6.01 7.63 5.36
CA ARG A 24 4.87 7.54 4.44
C ARG A 24 5.27 7.77 2.98
N ASN A 25 6.06 8.79 2.72
CA ASN A 25 6.49 9.12 1.36
C ASN A 25 7.46 8.06 0.81
N GLY A 26 8.29 7.45 1.65
CA GLY A 26 9.12 6.31 1.30
C GLY A 26 8.27 5.12 0.83
N LEU A 27 7.25 4.75 1.60
CA LEU A 27 6.29 3.70 1.24
C LEU A 27 5.58 4.04 -0.08
N PHE A 28 5.07 5.26 -0.24
CA PHE A 28 4.41 5.69 -1.47
C PHE A 28 5.35 5.73 -2.66
N GLY A 29 6.64 6.02 -2.43
CA GLY A 29 7.68 5.95 -3.45
C GLY A 29 7.89 4.53 -3.97
N VAL A 30 7.91 3.54 -3.09
CA VAL A 30 7.97 2.12 -3.47
C VAL A 30 6.74 1.74 -4.28
N TRP A 31 5.54 2.05 -3.81
CA TRP A 31 4.28 1.73 -4.50
C TRP A 31 4.20 2.35 -5.91
N ARG A 32 4.55 3.65 -6.06
CA ARG A 32 4.60 4.31 -7.37
C ARG A 32 5.66 3.70 -8.27
N GLY A 33 6.84 3.42 -7.73
CA GLY A 33 7.94 2.83 -8.48
C GLY A 33 7.58 1.45 -9.05
N VAL A 34 6.93 0.61 -8.25
CA VAL A 34 6.44 -0.69 -8.70
C VAL A 34 5.31 -0.52 -9.70
N ALA A 35 4.27 0.26 -9.40
CA ALA A 35 3.17 0.47 -10.33
C ALA A 35 3.67 0.93 -11.70
N SER A 36 4.61 1.88 -11.73
CA SER A 36 5.22 2.37 -12.98
C SER A 36 6.00 1.28 -13.71
N ALA A 37 6.78 0.45 -13.01
CA ALA A 37 7.53 -0.65 -13.59
C ALA A 37 6.62 -1.71 -14.24
N TYR A 38 5.43 -1.91 -13.68
CA TYR A 38 4.41 -2.81 -14.22
C TYR A 38 3.46 -2.13 -15.23
N GLY A 39 3.72 -0.90 -15.63
CA GLY A 39 2.96 -0.18 -16.65
C GLY A 39 1.58 0.31 -16.19
N PHE A 40 1.35 0.48 -14.89
CA PHE A 40 0.12 1.09 -14.38
C PHE A 40 0.18 2.61 -14.47
N ALA A 41 -0.94 3.23 -14.85
CA ALA A 41 -1.13 4.68 -14.86
C ALA A 41 -1.77 5.15 -13.56
N GLU A 42 -1.22 6.22 -12.96
CA GLU A 42 -1.78 6.80 -11.72
C GLU A 42 -3.08 7.55 -12.00
N TYR A 43 -4.10 7.34 -11.18
CA TYR A 43 -5.34 8.11 -11.17
C TYR A 43 -5.74 8.47 -9.74
N ASP A 44 -6.60 9.44 -9.58
CA ASP A 44 -7.29 9.73 -8.32
C ASP A 44 -8.74 10.17 -8.60
N SER A 45 -9.56 10.10 -7.57
CA SER A 45 -10.93 10.60 -7.59
C SER A 45 -11.19 11.57 -6.44
N CYS A 46 -12.36 12.16 -6.39
CA CYS A 46 -12.76 13.00 -5.28
C CYS A 46 -12.79 12.22 -3.97
N VAL A 47 -12.30 12.85 -2.88
CA VAL A 47 -12.37 12.28 -1.52
C VAL A 47 -13.81 12.24 -1.02
N LEU A 48 -14.60 13.27 -1.37
CA LEU A 48 -16.02 13.38 -1.10
C LEU A 48 -16.80 12.85 -2.30
N GLU A 49 -17.56 11.78 -2.11
CA GLU A 49 -18.28 11.08 -3.17
C GLU A 49 -19.77 10.95 -2.82
N HIS A 50 -20.62 10.61 -3.78
CA HIS A 50 -22.01 10.29 -3.52
C HIS A 50 -22.15 9.03 -2.67
N GLU A 51 -22.90 9.10 -1.59
CA GLU A 51 -23.17 7.96 -0.68
C GLU A 51 -23.76 6.76 -1.43
N GLU A 52 -24.65 7.03 -2.40
CA GLU A 52 -25.34 6.03 -3.22
C GLU A 52 -24.37 5.06 -3.94
N LEU A 53 -23.19 5.52 -4.33
CA LEU A 53 -22.20 4.65 -5.00
C LEU A 53 -21.71 3.52 -4.09
N TYR A 54 -21.61 3.78 -2.79
CA TYR A 54 -21.17 2.76 -1.82
C TYR A 54 -22.30 1.82 -1.44
N VAL A 55 -23.52 2.35 -1.32
CA VAL A 55 -24.72 1.54 -1.09
C VAL A 55 -24.99 0.61 -2.26
N LEU A 56 -24.86 1.10 -3.49
CA LEU A 56 -25.05 0.31 -4.71
C LEU A 56 -24.11 -0.93 -4.74
N LYS A 57 -22.88 -0.77 -4.29
CA LYS A 57 -21.89 -1.88 -4.27
C LYS A 57 -22.09 -2.85 -3.12
N SER A 58 -22.35 -2.33 -1.92
CA SER A 58 -22.18 -3.08 -0.66
C SER A 58 -23.49 -3.27 0.13
N GLY A 59 -24.60 -2.72 -0.36
CA GLY A 59 -25.86 -2.69 0.37
C GLY A 59 -25.90 -1.63 1.48
N GLU A 60 -27.02 -1.52 2.15
CA GLU A 60 -27.23 -0.49 3.20
C GLU A 60 -26.34 -0.67 4.44
N GLU A 61 -25.86 -1.89 4.71
CA GLU A 61 -24.97 -2.18 5.84
C GLU A 61 -23.67 -1.35 5.83
N ILE A 62 -23.26 -0.84 4.68
CA ILE A 62 -22.07 0.02 4.54
C ILE A 62 -22.26 1.35 5.26
N LEU A 63 -23.49 1.85 5.42
CA LEU A 63 -23.79 3.14 6.05
C LEU A 63 -23.23 3.25 7.47
N ASP A 64 -23.21 2.14 8.21
CA ASP A 64 -22.63 2.09 9.56
C ASP A 64 -21.11 2.32 9.57
N GLN A 65 -20.46 2.14 8.42
CA GLN A 65 -19.02 2.31 8.26
C GLN A 65 -18.62 3.60 7.54
N LEU A 66 -19.59 4.37 7.04
CA LEU A 66 -19.32 5.61 6.32
C LEU A 66 -19.24 6.83 7.25
N PHE A 67 -18.38 7.77 6.89
CA PHE A 67 -18.49 9.15 7.32
C PHE A 67 -19.36 9.89 6.30
N CYS A 68 -20.67 9.95 6.54
CA CYS A 68 -21.63 10.56 5.63
C CYS A 68 -22.35 11.75 6.27
N PHE A 69 -22.78 12.69 5.42
CA PHE A 69 -23.54 13.86 5.82
C PHE A 69 -24.33 14.44 4.63
N THR A 70 -25.27 15.31 4.92
CA THR A 70 -25.97 16.07 3.89
C THR A 70 -25.23 17.39 3.66
N ASP A 71 -24.85 17.69 2.42
CA ASP A 71 -24.21 18.95 2.07
C ASP A 71 -25.20 20.10 2.05
N LYS A 72 -24.71 21.35 1.88
CA LYS A 72 -25.55 22.54 1.83
C LYS A 72 -26.54 22.54 0.64
N GLY A 73 -26.31 21.75 -0.37
CA GLY A 73 -27.18 21.56 -1.54
C GLY A 73 -28.22 20.45 -1.34
N GLY A 74 -28.30 19.84 -0.16
CA GLY A 74 -29.23 18.76 0.15
C GLY A 74 -28.81 17.37 -0.35
N ARG A 75 -27.57 17.20 -0.84
CA ARG A 75 -27.07 15.93 -1.36
C ARG A 75 -26.47 15.08 -0.26
N ARG A 76 -26.77 13.78 -0.26
CA ARG A 76 -26.11 12.79 0.61
C ARG A 76 -24.74 12.46 0.04
N VAL A 77 -23.72 12.75 0.82
CA VAL A 77 -22.30 12.56 0.45
C VAL A 77 -21.55 11.83 1.56
N ALA A 78 -20.49 11.14 1.20
CA ALA A 78 -19.64 10.39 2.12
C ALA A 78 -18.16 10.62 1.81
N LEU A 79 -17.31 10.58 2.84
CA LEU A 79 -15.88 10.41 2.65
C LEU A 79 -15.63 8.99 2.14
N ARG A 80 -14.88 8.84 1.05
CA ARG A 80 -14.61 7.54 0.41
C ARG A 80 -14.02 6.52 1.39
N PRO A 81 -14.65 5.34 1.60
CA PRO A 81 -14.09 4.25 2.41
C PRO A 81 -13.12 3.37 1.60
N GLU A 82 -13.17 3.45 0.28
CA GLU A 82 -12.41 2.68 -0.70
C GLU A 82 -12.49 3.33 -2.08
N MET A 83 -11.68 2.83 -3.04
CA MET A 83 -11.58 3.42 -4.38
C MET A 83 -12.45 2.74 -5.45
N THR A 84 -12.77 1.47 -5.29
CA THR A 84 -13.39 0.66 -6.35
C THR A 84 -14.70 1.24 -6.91
N PRO A 85 -15.66 1.77 -6.09
CA PRO A 85 -16.86 2.41 -6.62
C PRO A 85 -16.56 3.68 -7.43
N SER A 86 -15.61 4.50 -6.97
CA SER A 86 -15.18 5.69 -7.72
C SER A 86 -14.48 5.33 -9.03
N LEU A 87 -13.64 4.28 -9.04
CA LEU A 87 -13.04 3.75 -10.27
C LEU A 87 -14.13 3.32 -11.26
N ALA A 88 -15.11 2.53 -10.80
CA ALA A 88 -16.22 2.06 -11.63
C ALA A 88 -16.98 3.23 -12.25
N ARG A 89 -17.32 4.26 -11.47
CA ARG A 89 -17.96 5.49 -11.94
C ARG A 89 -17.11 6.22 -12.98
N MET A 90 -15.80 6.34 -12.77
CA MET A 90 -14.87 7.00 -13.70
C MET A 90 -14.78 6.25 -15.04
N ILE A 91 -14.72 4.92 -14.99
CA ILE A 91 -14.70 4.08 -16.20
C ILE A 91 -16.03 4.23 -16.95
N SER A 92 -17.16 4.16 -16.25
CA SER A 92 -18.49 4.34 -16.82
C SER A 92 -18.62 5.72 -17.49
N ALA A 93 -18.18 6.78 -16.83
CA ALA A 93 -18.26 8.14 -17.37
C ALA A 93 -17.47 8.36 -18.68
N ARG A 94 -16.39 7.59 -18.90
CA ARG A 94 -15.61 7.63 -20.14
C ARG A 94 -16.08 6.64 -21.21
N GLY A 95 -16.91 5.68 -20.84
CA GLY A 95 -17.46 4.68 -21.75
C GLY A 95 -16.38 3.85 -22.46
N ASN A 96 -16.68 3.45 -23.70
CA ASN A 96 -15.79 2.61 -24.51
C ASN A 96 -14.63 3.37 -25.22
N ALA A 97 -14.44 4.66 -24.92
CA ALA A 97 -13.43 5.48 -25.58
C ALA A 97 -11.99 5.18 -25.13
N GLN A 98 -11.80 4.34 -24.11
CA GLN A 98 -10.47 4.02 -23.61
C GLN A 98 -9.96 2.70 -24.20
N PRO A 99 -8.69 2.67 -24.67
CA PRO A 99 -8.05 1.42 -25.08
C PRO A 99 -7.94 0.46 -23.88
N ARG A 100 -8.17 -0.82 -24.14
CA ARG A 100 -8.04 -1.89 -23.14
C ARG A 100 -6.86 -2.80 -23.44
N PRO A 101 -6.24 -3.40 -22.42
CA PRO A 101 -6.60 -3.36 -21.00
C PRO A 101 -6.28 -2.03 -20.35
N LEU A 102 -7.08 -1.65 -19.32
CA LEU A 102 -6.74 -0.56 -18.41
C LEU A 102 -5.93 -1.15 -17.24
N LYS A 103 -4.74 -0.62 -17.03
CA LYS A 103 -3.91 -0.88 -15.84
C LYS A 103 -3.78 0.42 -15.07
N TRP A 104 -4.59 0.59 -14.04
CA TRP A 104 -4.64 1.83 -13.27
C TRP A 104 -4.31 1.60 -11.81
N PHE A 105 -3.67 2.60 -11.18
CA PHE A 105 -3.43 2.57 -9.74
C PHE A 105 -3.72 3.92 -9.08
N SER A 106 -4.03 3.86 -7.79
CA SER A 106 -4.13 5.06 -6.95
C SER A 106 -3.55 4.81 -5.57
N ILE A 107 -3.08 5.87 -4.90
CA ILE A 107 -2.71 5.85 -3.47
C ILE A 107 -3.70 6.76 -2.76
N ALA A 108 -4.82 6.19 -2.39
CA ALA A 108 -5.99 6.92 -1.93
C ALA A 108 -6.07 7.01 -0.41
N GLN A 109 -6.34 8.21 0.11
CA GLN A 109 -6.77 8.38 1.49
C GLN A 109 -8.24 7.95 1.62
N CYS A 110 -8.51 6.99 2.51
CA CYS A 110 -9.80 6.38 2.74
C CYS A 110 -10.22 6.51 4.19
N PHE A 111 -11.55 6.53 4.44
CA PHE A 111 -12.13 6.78 5.74
C PHE A 111 -13.19 5.73 6.08
N ARG A 112 -13.05 5.03 7.22
CA ARG A 112 -14.03 4.04 7.68
C ARG A 112 -14.35 4.24 9.15
N TYR A 113 -15.63 4.42 9.46
CA TYR A 113 -16.09 4.54 10.84
C TYR A 113 -16.18 3.15 11.50
N GLU A 114 -15.01 2.57 11.77
CA GLU A 114 -14.90 1.27 12.39
C GLU A 114 -14.33 1.33 13.81
N ARG A 115 -14.51 0.25 14.57
CA ARG A 115 -13.85 0.09 15.87
C ARG A 115 -12.34 0.00 15.66
N MET A 116 -11.60 0.88 16.36
CA MET A 116 -10.14 0.90 16.32
C MET A 116 -9.56 -0.38 16.94
N ALA A 117 -8.54 -0.94 16.27
CA ALA A 117 -7.77 -2.07 16.72
C ALA A 117 -6.34 -1.98 16.14
N LEU A 118 -5.47 -2.90 16.53
CA LEU A 118 -4.16 -3.05 15.89
C LEU A 118 -4.36 -3.27 14.38
N GLY A 119 -3.63 -2.51 13.55
CA GLY A 119 -3.80 -2.54 12.10
C GLY A 119 -5.08 -1.89 11.56
N ARG A 120 -5.91 -1.21 12.40
CA ARG A 120 -7.17 -0.59 11.97
C ARG A 120 -7.33 0.81 12.56
N LYS A 121 -7.36 1.79 11.67
CA LYS A 121 -7.66 3.19 11.97
C LYS A 121 -8.90 3.64 11.18
N ARG A 122 -9.47 4.77 11.55
CA ARG A 122 -10.59 5.36 10.83
C ARG A 122 -10.18 6.10 9.57
N GLU A 123 -8.90 6.41 9.45
CA GLU A 123 -8.24 6.99 8.30
C GLU A 123 -7.05 6.11 7.93
N HIS A 124 -6.93 5.74 6.64
CA HIS A 124 -5.82 4.98 6.11
C HIS A 124 -5.54 5.37 4.66
N TYR A 125 -4.33 5.14 4.22
CA TYR A 125 -3.99 5.20 2.80
C TYR A 125 -4.01 3.78 2.22
N GLN A 126 -4.50 3.67 1.00
CA GLN A 126 -4.59 2.40 0.31
C GLN A 126 -4.01 2.53 -1.09
N TRP A 127 -3.04 1.68 -1.40
CA TRP A 127 -2.59 1.49 -2.77
C TRP A 127 -3.53 0.51 -3.45
N ASN A 128 -4.24 1.02 -4.43
CA ASN A 128 -5.15 0.25 -5.27
C ASN A 128 -4.47 0.01 -6.62
N LEU A 129 -4.48 -1.24 -7.08
CA LEU A 129 -4.10 -1.65 -8.42
C LEU A 129 -5.28 -2.35 -9.05
N ASP A 130 -5.66 -1.95 -10.27
CA ASP A 130 -6.78 -2.54 -10.98
C ASP A 130 -6.41 -2.79 -12.45
N ILE A 131 -6.75 -4.00 -12.95
CA ILE A 131 -6.66 -4.39 -14.35
C ILE A 131 -8.07 -4.65 -14.85
N VAL A 132 -8.49 -3.92 -15.89
CA VAL A 132 -9.84 -3.99 -16.44
C VAL A 132 -9.80 -4.35 -17.91
N GLY A 133 -10.64 -5.30 -18.31
CA GLY A 133 -10.76 -5.75 -19.70
C GLY A 133 -9.93 -7.00 -20.02
N VAL A 134 -9.47 -7.75 -19.00
CA VAL A 134 -8.75 -9.03 -19.14
C VAL A 134 -9.49 -10.11 -18.38
N SER A 135 -9.93 -11.15 -19.08
CA SER A 135 -10.63 -12.32 -18.51
C SER A 135 -9.67 -13.42 -18.05
N GLU A 136 -8.48 -13.43 -18.61
CA GLU A 136 -7.46 -14.44 -18.37
C GLU A 136 -6.80 -14.27 -16.99
N VAL A 137 -6.38 -15.39 -16.42
CA VAL A 137 -5.70 -15.47 -15.10
C VAL A 137 -4.35 -14.74 -15.07
N THR A 138 -3.81 -14.38 -16.22
CA THR A 138 -2.61 -13.54 -16.34
C THR A 138 -2.75 -12.21 -15.61
N ALA A 139 -3.98 -11.67 -15.52
CA ALA A 139 -4.22 -10.42 -14.80
C ALA A 139 -4.03 -10.55 -13.29
N GLU A 140 -4.49 -11.66 -12.69
CA GLU A 140 -4.24 -11.97 -11.28
C GLU A 140 -2.76 -12.19 -11.02
N ALA A 141 -2.08 -12.94 -11.90
CA ALA A 141 -0.65 -13.20 -11.77
C ALA A 141 0.17 -11.90 -11.79
N GLU A 142 -0.15 -10.99 -12.72
CA GLU A 142 0.49 -9.67 -12.84
C GLU A 142 0.29 -8.80 -11.60
N LEU A 143 -0.94 -8.76 -11.04
CA LEU A 143 -1.23 -8.02 -9.81
C LEU A 143 -0.48 -8.58 -8.60
N LEU A 144 -0.44 -9.91 -8.48
CA LEU A 144 0.28 -10.57 -7.39
C LEU A 144 1.78 -10.36 -7.51
N ALA A 145 2.33 -10.41 -8.74
CA ALA A 145 3.74 -10.12 -8.98
C ALA A 145 4.09 -8.68 -8.58
N ALA A 146 3.28 -7.69 -8.94
CA ALA A 146 3.47 -6.31 -8.54
C ALA A 146 3.40 -6.14 -7.01
N ALA A 147 2.44 -6.80 -6.35
CA ALA A 147 2.29 -6.71 -4.90
C ALA A 147 3.47 -7.34 -4.15
N VAL A 148 3.97 -8.48 -4.61
CA VAL A 148 5.15 -9.16 -4.02
C VAL A 148 6.41 -8.35 -4.27
N ASP A 149 6.64 -7.81 -5.48
CA ASP A 149 7.77 -6.90 -5.77
C ASP A 149 7.77 -5.69 -4.81
N ALA A 150 6.60 -5.12 -4.50
CA ALA A 150 6.52 -4.05 -3.51
C ALA A 150 6.95 -4.52 -2.11
N LEU A 151 6.56 -5.71 -1.69
CA LEU A 151 6.97 -6.27 -0.40
C LEU A 151 8.47 -6.57 -0.36
N GLU A 152 9.04 -7.11 -1.43
CA GLU A 152 10.49 -7.37 -1.54
C GLU A 152 11.30 -6.06 -1.49
N ARG A 153 10.86 -5.01 -2.20
CA ARG A 153 11.48 -3.67 -2.09
C ARG A 153 11.36 -3.04 -0.71
N LEU A 154 10.35 -3.44 0.08
CA LEU A 154 10.22 -3.09 1.48
C LEU A 154 11.07 -3.97 2.42
N GLY A 155 11.87 -4.90 1.88
CA GLY A 155 12.76 -5.78 2.62
C GLY A 155 12.06 -6.97 3.29
N LEU A 156 10.85 -7.33 2.81
CA LEU A 156 10.11 -8.49 3.29
C LEU A 156 10.34 -9.70 2.38
N THR A 157 10.42 -10.86 2.99
CA THR A 157 10.72 -12.13 2.31
C THR A 157 9.57 -13.12 2.46
N LYS A 158 9.67 -14.27 1.78
CA LYS A 158 8.72 -15.37 1.92
C LYS A 158 8.64 -15.96 3.34
N GLU A 159 9.63 -15.74 4.18
CA GLU A 159 9.63 -16.13 5.60
C GLU A 159 8.80 -15.17 6.47
N ASP A 160 8.55 -13.98 5.97
CA ASP A 160 7.83 -12.93 6.70
C ASP A 160 6.35 -12.90 6.39
N ILE A 161 6.00 -13.12 5.12
CA ILE A 161 4.64 -12.96 4.61
C ILE A 161 4.20 -14.16 3.78
N VAL A 162 2.88 -14.29 3.64
CA VAL A 162 2.24 -15.28 2.80
C VAL A 162 1.00 -14.71 2.11
N VAL A 163 0.87 -14.97 0.82
CA VAL A 163 -0.33 -14.65 0.04
C VAL A 163 -1.17 -15.92 -0.07
N ARG A 164 -2.35 -15.90 0.53
CA ARG A 164 -3.32 -17.00 0.48
C ARG A 164 -4.27 -16.77 -0.67
N VAL A 165 -4.40 -17.78 -1.51
CA VAL A 165 -5.20 -17.74 -2.73
C VAL A 165 -6.36 -18.72 -2.64
N SER A 166 -7.55 -18.29 -3.03
CA SER A 166 -8.76 -19.11 -3.13
C SER A 166 -9.54 -18.75 -4.41
N HIS A 167 -10.71 -19.37 -4.58
CA HIS A 167 -11.57 -19.09 -5.73
C HIS A 167 -13.05 -19.17 -5.35
N ARG A 168 -13.81 -18.10 -5.62
CA ARG A 168 -15.24 -18.03 -5.25
C ARG A 168 -16.10 -19.11 -5.91
N ARG A 169 -15.89 -19.36 -7.22
CA ARG A 169 -16.64 -20.42 -7.93
C ARG A 169 -16.27 -21.82 -7.45
N LEU A 170 -15.03 -22.04 -7.00
CA LEU A 170 -14.63 -23.32 -6.41
C LEU A 170 -15.44 -23.58 -5.13
N LEU A 171 -15.57 -22.59 -4.26
CA LEU A 171 -16.36 -22.71 -3.04
C LEU A 171 -17.84 -22.96 -3.36
N ALA A 172 -18.41 -22.22 -4.32
CA ALA A 172 -19.78 -22.44 -4.78
C ALA A 172 -19.97 -23.85 -5.34
N ALA A 173 -19.04 -24.35 -6.16
CA ALA A 173 -19.07 -25.70 -6.70
C ALA A 173 -18.99 -26.78 -5.60
N VAL A 174 -18.19 -26.56 -4.56
CA VAL A 174 -18.16 -27.46 -3.39
C VAL A 174 -19.48 -27.46 -2.66
N LEU A 175 -20.11 -26.31 -2.42
CA LEU A 175 -21.41 -26.21 -1.76
C LEU A 175 -22.51 -26.90 -2.58
N GLN A 176 -22.48 -26.73 -3.91
CA GLN A 176 -23.37 -27.43 -4.84
C GLN A 176 -23.18 -28.95 -4.77
N GLY A 177 -21.91 -29.42 -4.77
CA GLY A 177 -21.61 -30.87 -4.69
C GLY A 177 -21.95 -31.51 -3.34
N LEU A 178 -22.11 -30.70 -2.29
CA LEU A 178 -22.62 -31.09 -0.99
C LEU A 178 -24.15 -30.93 -0.90
N GLU A 179 -24.84 -30.58 -2.00
CA GLU A 179 -26.28 -30.35 -2.08
C GLU A 179 -26.81 -29.34 -1.06
N ILE A 180 -25.96 -28.36 -0.67
CA ILE A 180 -26.35 -27.27 0.24
C ILE A 180 -27.15 -26.23 -0.55
N GLU A 181 -28.34 -25.88 -0.03
CA GLU A 181 -29.25 -24.90 -0.66
C GLU A 181 -28.59 -23.54 -0.85
N GLU A 182 -28.76 -22.91 -2.01
CA GLU A 182 -28.07 -21.70 -2.43
C GLU A 182 -28.38 -20.48 -1.54
N ASP A 183 -29.60 -20.42 -1.00
CA ASP A 183 -30.05 -19.38 -0.06
C ASP A 183 -29.23 -19.36 1.25
N ARG A 184 -28.55 -20.44 1.59
CA ARG A 184 -27.70 -20.59 2.78
C ARG A 184 -26.24 -20.24 2.51
N TRP A 185 -25.78 -20.20 1.23
CA TRP A 185 -24.38 -20.05 0.89
C TRP A 185 -23.75 -18.77 1.45
N SER A 186 -24.43 -17.63 1.28
CA SER A 186 -23.92 -16.35 1.76
C SER A 186 -23.67 -16.34 3.27
N ARG A 187 -24.64 -16.87 4.04
CA ARG A 187 -24.52 -16.95 5.51
C ARG A 187 -23.42 -17.93 5.92
N LEU A 188 -23.36 -19.08 5.26
CA LEU A 188 -22.38 -20.13 5.54
C LEU A 188 -20.95 -19.62 5.26
N LEU A 189 -20.72 -18.98 4.12
CA LEU A 189 -19.45 -18.38 3.78
C LEU A 189 -19.06 -17.25 4.75
N SER A 190 -20.03 -16.44 5.21
CA SER A 190 -19.82 -15.42 6.23
C SER A 190 -19.40 -16.00 7.59
N VAL A 191 -19.91 -17.18 7.96
CA VAL A 191 -19.49 -17.88 9.18
C VAL A 191 -18.10 -18.49 9.01
N ILE A 192 -17.81 -19.07 7.83
CA ILE A 192 -16.48 -19.61 7.52
C ILE A 192 -15.41 -18.52 7.58
N ASP A 193 -15.70 -17.30 7.13
CA ASP A 193 -14.78 -16.15 7.21
C ASP A 193 -14.42 -15.76 8.67
N LYS A 194 -15.20 -16.21 9.65
CA LYS A 194 -14.87 -16.00 11.08
C LYS A 194 -13.85 -17.00 11.62
N ARG A 195 -13.53 -18.07 10.88
CA ARG A 195 -12.49 -19.03 11.32
C ARG A 195 -11.15 -18.31 11.50
N GLY A 196 -10.50 -18.64 12.61
CA GLY A 196 -9.25 -17.96 13.02
C GLY A 196 -9.43 -16.56 13.62
N LYS A 197 -10.66 -16.00 13.58
CA LYS A 197 -11.03 -14.72 14.22
C LYS A 197 -11.84 -14.95 15.51
N GLU A 198 -12.60 -16.06 15.53
CA GLU A 198 -13.43 -16.52 16.64
C GLU A 198 -12.98 -17.93 17.08
N SER A 199 -13.45 -18.38 18.25
CA SER A 199 -13.18 -19.76 18.69
C SER A 199 -13.84 -20.79 17.78
N GLU A 200 -13.21 -21.96 17.62
CA GLU A 200 -13.78 -23.03 16.80
C GLU A 200 -15.15 -23.48 17.29
N GLU A 201 -15.38 -23.50 18.61
CA GLU A 201 -16.67 -23.79 19.20
C GLU A 201 -17.75 -22.79 18.78
N THR A 202 -17.41 -21.49 18.77
CA THR A 202 -18.32 -20.43 18.32
C THR A 202 -18.66 -20.59 16.84
N VAL A 203 -17.65 -20.81 16.00
CA VAL A 203 -17.85 -21.02 14.56
C VAL A 203 -18.71 -22.26 14.30
N TRP A 204 -18.42 -23.37 14.98
CA TRP A 204 -19.19 -24.62 14.85
C TRP A 204 -20.65 -24.44 15.23
N ARG A 205 -20.92 -23.77 16.36
CA ARG A 205 -22.29 -23.45 16.80
C ARG A 205 -23.03 -22.61 15.75
N LEU A 206 -22.41 -21.57 15.23
CA LEU A 206 -22.99 -20.69 14.20
C LEU A 206 -23.27 -21.47 12.90
N LEU A 207 -22.43 -22.45 12.53
CA LEU A 207 -22.66 -23.31 11.38
C LEU A 207 -23.90 -24.20 11.59
N LEU A 208 -24.06 -24.80 12.76
CA LEU A 208 -25.21 -25.63 13.09
C LEU A 208 -26.54 -24.83 13.08
N GLU A 209 -26.51 -23.58 13.51
CA GLU A 209 -27.69 -22.68 13.48
C GLU A 209 -28.21 -22.40 12.06
N LEU A 210 -27.39 -22.65 11.01
CA LEU A 210 -27.81 -22.51 9.62
C LEU A 210 -28.68 -23.64 9.11
N GLY A 211 -28.88 -24.69 9.90
CA GLY A 211 -29.73 -25.83 9.55
C GLY A 211 -29.16 -26.73 8.44
N VAL A 212 -27.85 -26.66 8.17
CA VAL A 212 -27.15 -27.59 7.27
C VAL A 212 -26.85 -28.88 8.02
N PRO A 213 -27.05 -30.08 7.42
CA PRO A 213 -26.75 -31.33 8.07
C PRO A 213 -25.32 -31.42 8.58
N GLU A 214 -25.11 -31.91 9.78
CA GLU A 214 -23.80 -31.97 10.44
C GLU A 214 -22.78 -32.74 9.60
N GLY A 215 -23.20 -33.81 8.91
CA GLY A 215 -22.34 -34.58 8.02
C GLY A 215 -21.75 -33.75 6.88
N ASP A 216 -22.57 -32.88 6.28
CA ASP A 216 -22.14 -32.00 5.16
C ASP A 216 -21.26 -30.88 5.65
N LEU A 217 -21.54 -30.31 6.84
CA LEU A 217 -20.66 -29.36 7.49
C LEU A 217 -19.27 -29.96 7.78
N ARG A 218 -19.19 -31.20 8.26
CA ARG A 218 -17.93 -31.91 8.50
C ARG A 218 -17.15 -32.14 7.20
N ARG A 219 -17.87 -32.56 6.13
CA ARG A 219 -17.27 -32.75 4.79
C ARG A 219 -16.73 -31.42 4.25
N LEU A 220 -17.52 -30.35 4.35
CA LEU A 220 -17.12 -29.01 3.93
C LEU A 220 -15.86 -28.54 4.67
N LEU A 221 -15.87 -28.65 6.01
CA LEU A 221 -14.71 -28.22 6.81
C LEU A 221 -13.48 -29.11 6.55
N GLY A 222 -13.67 -30.40 6.27
CA GLY A 222 -12.62 -31.30 5.83
C GLY A 222 -12.00 -30.84 4.52
N LEU A 223 -12.79 -30.55 3.49
CA LEU A 223 -12.32 -30.00 2.21
C LEU A 223 -11.63 -28.65 2.38
N LEU A 224 -12.21 -27.75 3.19
CA LEU A 224 -11.59 -26.44 3.45
C LEU A 224 -10.28 -26.52 4.24
N GLY A 225 -9.99 -27.64 4.88
CA GLY A 225 -8.71 -27.95 5.52
C GLY A 225 -7.65 -28.49 4.55
N GLU A 226 -8.08 -28.93 3.34
CA GLU A 226 -7.18 -29.45 2.33
C GLU A 226 -6.45 -28.34 1.59
N ASN A 227 -5.13 -28.42 1.52
CA ASN A 227 -4.29 -27.46 0.77
C ASN A 227 -3.91 -28.00 -0.63
N GLN A 228 -4.49 -29.13 -1.06
CA GLN A 228 -4.19 -29.77 -2.32
C GLN A 228 -5.35 -29.64 -3.31
N LEU A 229 -5.12 -29.02 -4.42
CA LEU A 229 -6.11 -28.79 -5.49
C LEU A 229 -6.69 -30.10 -6.04
N ASP A 230 -5.92 -31.19 -6.07
CA ASP A 230 -6.36 -32.47 -6.58
C ASP A 230 -7.46 -33.12 -5.71
N ALA A 231 -7.55 -32.79 -4.44
CA ALA A 231 -8.67 -33.23 -3.59
C ALA A 231 -9.98 -32.59 -4.04
N PHE A 232 -9.95 -31.29 -4.35
CA PHE A 232 -11.11 -30.57 -4.89
C PHE A 232 -11.50 -31.06 -6.27
N ARG A 233 -10.51 -31.28 -7.16
CA ARG A 233 -10.75 -31.83 -8.49
C ARG A 233 -11.50 -33.15 -8.40
N ARG A 234 -10.96 -34.11 -7.65
CA ARG A 234 -11.58 -35.43 -7.45
C ARG A 234 -13.00 -35.34 -6.85
N PHE A 235 -13.18 -34.44 -5.88
CA PHE A 235 -14.50 -34.21 -5.29
C PHE A 235 -15.50 -33.74 -6.36
N LEU A 236 -15.16 -32.70 -7.15
CA LEU A 236 -16.05 -32.14 -8.18
C LEU A 236 -16.35 -33.17 -9.30
N GLU A 237 -15.32 -33.87 -9.79
CA GLU A 237 -15.47 -34.95 -10.80
C GLU A 237 -16.42 -36.03 -10.33
N ASN A 238 -16.31 -36.46 -9.07
CA ASN A 238 -17.21 -37.48 -8.49
C ASN A 238 -18.66 -36.98 -8.36
N GLN A 239 -18.87 -35.65 -8.27
CA GLN A 239 -20.21 -35.06 -8.25
C GLN A 239 -20.69 -34.63 -9.67
N GLY A 240 -19.92 -34.88 -10.72
CA GLY A 240 -20.23 -34.44 -12.09
C GLY A 240 -20.24 -32.92 -12.30
N ILE A 241 -19.49 -32.21 -11.46
CA ILE A 241 -19.40 -30.73 -11.50
C ILE A 241 -18.15 -30.29 -12.27
N GLU A 242 -18.26 -29.18 -13.00
CA GLU A 242 -17.15 -28.59 -13.78
C GLU A 242 -15.95 -28.22 -12.91
N THR A 243 -14.74 -28.57 -13.36
CA THR A 243 -13.48 -28.33 -12.64
C THR A 243 -12.74 -27.06 -13.06
N ARG A 244 -13.36 -26.19 -13.87
CA ARG A 244 -12.73 -24.97 -14.43
C ARG A 244 -12.07 -24.11 -13.36
N SER A 245 -12.71 -23.94 -12.21
CA SER A 245 -12.14 -23.14 -11.10
C SER A 245 -10.86 -23.73 -10.52
N VAL A 246 -10.70 -25.06 -10.56
CA VAL A 246 -9.46 -25.76 -10.18
C VAL A 246 -8.37 -25.49 -11.19
N GLU A 247 -8.70 -25.55 -12.49
CA GLU A 247 -7.74 -25.27 -13.56
C GLU A 247 -7.28 -23.81 -13.56
N GLU A 248 -8.19 -22.86 -13.30
CA GLU A 248 -7.83 -21.44 -13.16
C GLU A 248 -6.83 -21.22 -12.01
N ILE A 249 -6.99 -21.89 -10.86
CA ILE A 249 -6.01 -21.82 -9.76
C ILE A 249 -4.70 -22.48 -10.16
N ARG A 250 -4.71 -23.65 -10.83
CA ARG A 250 -3.49 -24.33 -11.28
C ARG A 250 -2.69 -23.42 -12.21
N GLN A 251 -3.35 -22.86 -13.22
CA GLN A 251 -2.75 -21.95 -14.17
C GLN A 251 -2.16 -20.71 -13.47
N LEU A 252 -2.87 -20.14 -12.47
CA LEU A 252 -2.32 -19.05 -11.67
C LEU A 252 -0.99 -19.46 -11.02
N PHE A 253 -0.93 -20.61 -10.35
CA PHE A 253 0.29 -21.06 -9.67
C PHE A 253 1.44 -21.34 -10.65
N GLU A 254 1.17 -21.80 -11.88
CA GLU A 254 2.17 -21.94 -12.94
C GLU A 254 2.74 -20.56 -13.36
N TYR A 255 1.88 -19.55 -13.48
CA TYR A 255 2.35 -18.18 -13.75
C TYR A 255 3.14 -17.58 -12.58
N LEU A 256 2.70 -17.81 -11.32
CA LEU A 256 3.41 -17.36 -10.13
C LEU A 256 4.81 -18.01 -10.02
N ASP A 257 4.95 -19.27 -10.44
CA ASP A 257 6.23 -19.94 -10.54
C ASP A 257 7.13 -19.28 -11.62
N THR A 258 6.56 -19.00 -12.79
CA THR A 258 7.25 -18.28 -13.87
C THR A 258 7.70 -16.88 -13.48
N TYR A 259 6.90 -16.16 -12.67
CA TYR A 259 7.30 -14.88 -12.07
C TYR A 259 8.32 -15.01 -10.94
N GLY A 260 8.63 -16.22 -10.48
CA GLY A 260 9.56 -16.46 -9.37
C GLY A 260 9.02 -16.13 -7.98
N ILE A 261 7.70 -15.97 -7.85
CA ILE A 261 7.04 -15.59 -6.59
C ILE A 261 6.18 -16.71 -5.98
N ARG A 262 6.32 -17.93 -6.50
CA ARG A 262 5.53 -19.10 -6.08
C ARG A 262 5.61 -19.36 -4.57
N ASP A 263 6.80 -19.18 -3.99
CA ASP A 263 7.07 -19.42 -2.56
C ASP A 263 6.40 -18.41 -1.62
N PHE A 264 5.95 -17.27 -2.13
CA PHE A 264 5.14 -16.32 -1.38
C PHE A 264 3.66 -16.71 -1.33
N CYS A 265 3.21 -17.62 -2.18
CA CYS A 265 1.80 -17.91 -2.39
C CYS A 265 1.44 -19.34 -1.99
N GLU A 266 0.29 -19.51 -1.32
CA GLU A 266 -0.27 -20.81 -0.97
C GLU A 266 -1.75 -20.88 -1.33
N PHE A 267 -2.21 -22.06 -1.77
CA PHE A 267 -3.63 -22.31 -1.93
C PHE A 267 -4.27 -22.47 -0.55
N CYS A 268 -5.32 -21.72 -0.28
CA CYS A 268 -6.02 -21.73 1.00
C CYS A 268 -7.52 -21.55 0.75
N PRO A 269 -8.27 -22.66 0.59
CA PRO A 269 -9.68 -22.60 0.22
C PRO A 269 -10.57 -21.95 1.28
N SER A 270 -10.09 -21.81 2.51
CA SER A 270 -10.81 -21.12 3.59
C SER A 270 -10.81 -19.58 3.47
N ILE A 271 -10.04 -19.00 2.53
CA ILE A 271 -10.12 -17.57 2.23
C ILE A 271 -11.38 -17.29 1.42
N VAL A 272 -12.39 -16.77 2.10
CA VAL A 272 -13.71 -16.53 1.49
C VAL A 272 -13.89 -15.09 1.04
N ARG A 273 -13.20 -14.13 1.68
CA ARG A 273 -13.42 -12.69 1.58
C ARG A 273 -14.91 -12.31 1.57
N GLY A 274 -15.39 -11.72 2.64
CA GLY A 274 -16.81 -11.39 2.87
C GLY A 274 -17.44 -10.37 1.89
N LEU A 275 -16.80 -10.03 0.77
CA LEU A 275 -17.32 -9.10 -0.22
C LEU A 275 -18.08 -9.86 -1.32
N PRO A 276 -19.39 -9.64 -1.46
CA PRO A 276 -20.25 -10.45 -2.35
C PRO A 276 -19.97 -10.25 -3.84
N TYR A 277 -19.27 -9.19 -4.23
CA TYR A 277 -19.03 -8.85 -5.63
C TYR A 277 -17.88 -9.63 -6.31
N TYR A 278 -17.06 -10.39 -5.56
CA TYR A 278 -16.02 -11.21 -6.18
C TYR A 278 -16.60 -12.40 -6.93
N THR A 279 -16.10 -12.62 -8.17
CA THR A 279 -16.62 -13.61 -9.12
C THR A 279 -15.65 -14.76 -9.43
N GLY A 280 -14.38 -14.63 -9.09
CA GLY A 280 -13.32 -15.57 -9.47
C GLY A 280 -12.29 -15.77 -8.36
N ILE A 281 -11.01 -15.74 -8.75
CA ILE A 281 -9.87 -15.83 -7.84
C ILE A 281 -9.92 -14.69 -6.83
N VAL A 282 -9.64 -15.00 -5.57
CA VAL A 282 -9.50 -14.07 -4.45
C VAL A 282 -8.21 -14.38 -3.71
N PHE A 283 -7.59 -13.34 -3.13
CA PHE A 283 -6.34 -13.50 -2.40
C PHE A 283 -6.21 -12.50 -1.24
N GLU A 284 -5.46 -12.89 -0.23
CA GLU A 284 -5.09 -12.04 0.91
C GLU A 284 -3.66 -12.32 1.34
N CYS A 285 -2.91 -11.25 1.66
CA CYS A 285 -1.57 -11.33 2.20
C CYS A 285 -1.56 -11.15 3.71
N PHE A 286 -0.86 -12.03 4.41
CA PHE A 286 -0.74 -12.03 5.86
C PHE A 286 0.73 -12.07 6.30
N ASP A 287 1.01 -11.54 7.47
CA ASP A 287 2.21 -11.86 8.24
C ASP A 287 2.17 -13.34 8.67
N ARG A 288 3.22 -14.10 8.35
CA ARG A 288 3.29 -15.55 8.71
C ARG A 288 3.21 -15.79 10.21
N ARG A 289 3.57 -14.82 11.04
CA ARG A 289 3.45 -14.91 12.50
C ARG A 289 2.04 -14.66 13.01
N SER A 290 1.11 -14.33 12.11
CA SER A 290 -0.30 -14.04 12.41
C SER A 290 -0.52 -12.99 13.50
N LYS A 291 0.42 -12.05 13.64
CA LYS A 291 0.34 -10.96 14.63
C LYS A 291 -0.51 -9.79 14.14
N PHE A 292 -0.55 -9.62 12.81
CA PHE A 292 -1.20 -8.50 12.17
C PHE A 292 -2.38 -8.97 11.32
N ARG A 293 -3.22 -8.02 10.93
CA ARG A 293 -4.28 -8.23 9.96
C ARG A 293 -3.70 -8.42 8.56
N ALA A 294 -4.59 -8.69 7.57
CA ALA A 294 -4.18 -8.73 6.18
C ALA A 294 -3.47 -7.44 5.76
N VAL A 295 -2.31 -7.59 5.12
CA VAL A 295 -1.50 -6.50 4.57
C VAL A 295 -2.17 -5.92 3.34
N PHE A 296 -2.57 -6.80 2.42
CA PHE A 296 -3.38 -6.46 1.26
C PHE A 296 -4.37 -7.58 0.95
N GLY A 297 -5.30 -7.29 0.09
CA GLY A 297 -6.16 -8.30 -0.45
C GLY A 297 -6.91 -7.81 -1.68
N GLY A 298 -7.35 -8.77 -2.49
CA GLY A 298 -7.95 -8.50 -3.79
C GLY A 298 -8.68 -9.69 -4.37
N GLY A 299 -9.05 -9.55 -5.63
CA GLY A 299 -9.68 -10.62 -6.40
C GLY A 299 -10.41 -10.09 -7.63
N ARG A 300 -10.99 -11.02 -8.38
CA ARG A 300 -11.75 -10.80 -9.61
C ARG A 300 -13.18 -10.34 -9.33
N TYR A 301 -13.65 -9.32 -10.04
CA TYR A 301 -14.98 -8.72 -9.87
C TYR A 301 -15.62 -8.36 -11.22
N ASP A 302 -15.92 -9.34 -12.06
CA ASP A 302 -16.35 -9.17 -13.44
C ASP A 302 -17.69 -8.44 -13.60
N ASN A 303 -18.59 -8.54 -12.61
CA ASN A 303 -19.95 -7.99 -12.68
C ASN A 303 -20.06 -6.59 -12.06
N LEU A 304 -19.03 -6.12 -11.36
CA LEU A 304 -19.15 -4.88 -10.59
C LEU A 304 -19.31 -3.65 -11.48
N LEU A 305 -18.58 -3.58 -12.58
CA LEU A 305 -18.62 -2.41 -13.48
C LEU A 305 -19.98 -2.25 -14.18
N GLU A 306 -20.71 -3.35 -14.39
CA GLU A 306 -22.06 -3.35 -14.94
C GLU A 306 -23.04 -2.62 -14.03
N LEU A 307 -22.92 -2.78 -12.70
CA LEU A 307 -23.76 -2.06 -11.71
C LEU A 307 -23.63 -0.53 -11.85
N PHE A 308 -22.47 -0.06 -12.33
CA PHE A 308 -22.17 1.36 -12.55
C PHE A 308 -22.40 1.82 -14.01
N GLY A 309 -23.01 0.96 -14.86
CA GLY A 309 -23.34 1.31 -16.25
C GLY A 309 -22.16 1.23 -17.23
N ALA A 310 -21.04 0.64 -16.85
CA ALA A 310 -19.88 0.49 -17.75
C ALA A 310 -19.94 -0.75 -18.66
N GLY A 311 -21.04 -1.53 -18.60
CA GLY A 311 -21.18 -2.82 -19.27
C GLY A 311 -20.44 -3.93 -18.52
N SER A 312 -20.62 -5.17 -18.99
CA SER A 312 -19.93 -6.35 -18.40
C SER A 312 -18.47 -6.32 -18.85
N LEU A 313 -17.58 -5.99 -17.91
CA LEU A 313 -16.14 -5.89 -18.11
C LEU A 313 -15.42 -6.71 -17.07
N PRO A 314 -14.62 -7.71 -17.49
CA PRO A 314 -13.80 -8.46 -16.55
C PRO A 314 -12.81 -7.50 -15.87
N ALA A 315 -12.71 -7.62 -14.55
CA ALA A 315 -11.83 -6.79 -13.76
C ALA A 315 -11.27 -7.55 -12.57
N VAL A 316 -10.03 -7.25 -12.23
CA VAL A 316 -9.36 -7.75 -11.05
C VAL A 316 -8.59 -6.63 -10.39
N GLY A 317 -8.60 -6.57 -9.07
CA GLY A 317 -7.89 -5.51 -8.34
C GLY A 317 -7.49 -5.92 -6.94
N LEU A 318 -6.61 -5.11 -6.36
CA LEU A 318 -6.19 -5.25 -4.97
C LEU A 318 -6.17 -3.91 -4.24
N GLY A 319 -6.32 -4.00 -2.92
CA GLY A 319 -6.12 -2.86 -2.02
C GLY A 319 -5.07 -3.20 -0.96
N PHE A 320 -3.99 -2.43 -0.92
CA PHE A 320 -2.87 -2.59 -0.02
C PHE A 320 -2.83 -1.40 0.96
N GLY A 321 -3.12 -1.67 2.25
CA GLY A 321 -3.23 -0.62 3.27
C GLY A 321 -1.89 -0.20 3.87
N ASP A 322 -1.73 1.10 4.19
CA ASP A 322 -0.52 1.65 4.79
C ASP A 322 -0.32 1.24 6.25
N VAL A 323 -1.40 1.05 7.01
CA VAL A 323 -1.33 0.89 8.47
C VAL A 323 -0.62 -0.40 8.86
N VAL A 324 -1.05 -1.54 8.31
CA VAL A 324 -0.49 -2.85 8.68
C VAL A 324 0.95 -2.99 8.22
N ILE A 325 1.29 -2.55 7.00
CA ILE A 325 2.66 -2.65 6.50
C ILE A 325 3.61 -1.77 7.30
N GLN A 326 3.19 -0.56 7.70
CA GLN A 326 4.01 0.29 8.56
C GLN A 326 4.26 -0.36 9.92
N GLU A 327 3.24 -0.95 10.56
CA GLU A 327 3.39 -1.68 11.82
C GLU A 327 4.36 -2.87 11.70
N ILE A 328 4.34 -3.59 10.58
CA ILE A 328 5.30 -4.69 10.30
C ILE A 328 6.72 -4.15 10.16
N LEU A 329 6.92 -3.08 9.38
CA LEU A 329 8.24 -2.46 9.18
C LEU A 329 8.81 -1.87 10.48
N GLU A 330 8.00 -1.21 11.28
CA GLU A 330 8.37 -0.69 12.60
C GLU A 330 8.78 -1.82 13.56
N ALA A 331 8.00 -2.91 13.61
CA ALA A 331 8.31 -4.07 14.45
C ALA A 331 9.64 -4.76 14.07
N ARG A 332 10.10 -4.56 12.84
CA ARG A 332 11.39 -5.07 12.34
C ARG A 332 12.52 -4.05 12.43
N SER A 333 12.24 -2.83 12.85
CA SER A 333 13.18 -1.70 12.77
C SER A 333 13.72 -1.51 11.33
N ALA A 334 12.92 -1.84 10.33
CA ALA A 334 13.27 -1.77 8.92
C ALA A 334 12.73 -0.47 8.31
N HIS A 335 13.63 0.37 7.85
CA HIS A 335 13.29 1.58 7.10
C HIS A 335 14.04 1.52 5.75
N PRO A 336 13.42 0.94 4.69
CA PRO A 336 14.10 0.70 3.41
C PRO A 336 14.37 1.98 2.60
N TRP A 337 13.86 3.11 3.05
CA TRP A 337 14.10 4.42 2.41
C TRP A 337 15.22 5.18 3.12
N PRO A 338 16.05 5.90 2.35
CA PRO A 338 17.09 6.72 2.95
C PRO A 338 16.46 7.85 3.78
N ALA A 339 17.02 8.11 4.96
CA ALA A 339 16.64 9.28 5.74
C ALA A 339 16.82 10.55 4.91
N ARG A 340 15.96 11.54 5.14
CA ARG A 340 16.10 12.85 4.50
C ARG A 340 17.48 13.42 4.82
N ARG A 341 18.27 13.72 3.78
CA ARG A 341 19.62 14.20 3.92
C ARG A 341 19.72 15.62 3.40
N THR A 342 20.37 16.48 4.17
CA THR A 342 20.75 17.82 3.73
C THR A 342 22.19 17.74 3.20
N ASP A 343 22.45 18.12 1.95
CA ASP A 343 23.80 18.07 1.39
C ASP A 343 24.65 19.16 2.04
N PHE A 344 24.12 20.39 2.13
CA PHE A 344 24.83 21.55 2.63
C PHE A 344 23.98 22.34 3.62
N PHE A 345 24.59 22.74 4.75
CA PHE A 345 24.03 23.75 5.66
C PHE A 345 24.93 24.96 5.71
N LEU A 346 24.42 26.13 5.33
CA LEU A 346 25.22 27.36 5.18
C LEU A 346 25.09 28.25 6.40
N ILE A 347 26.20 28.66 6.98
CA ILE A 347 26.27 29.50 8.18
C ILE A 347 27.03 30.78 7.86
N PRO A 348 26.35 31.92 7.68
CA PRO A 348 27.00 33.24 7.67
C PRO A 348 27.48 33.58 9.09
N TYR A 349 28.71 34.10 9.21
CA TYR A 349 29.28 34.49 10.50
C TYR A 349 28.52 35.68 11.12
N SER A 350 28.15 36.64 10.27
CA SER A 350 27.39 37.84 10.66
C SER A 350 26.41 38.26 9.54
N GLU A 351 25.75 39.39 9.73
CA GLU A 351 24.88 39.98 8.72
C GLU A 351 25.64 40.46 7.48
N ALA A 352 26.93 40.75 7.59
CA ALA A 352 27.76 41.15 6.47
C ALA A 352 27.96 40.05 5.44
N GLU A 353 28.10 38.80 5.88
CA GLU A 353 28.27 37.61 5.01
C GLU A 353 26.96 37.05 4.49
N ARG A 354 25.82 37.43 5.05
CA ARG A 354 24.50 36.91 4.70
C ARG A 354 24.15 37.07 3.21
N PRO A 355 24.36 38.21 2.54
CA PRO A 355 24.02 38.34 1.12
C PRO A 355 24.79 37.35 0.24
N LEU A 356 26.05 37.05 0.55
CA LEU A 356 26.85 36.07 -0.19
C LEU A 356 26.32 34.65 0.09
N SER A 357 26.04 34.31 1.35
CA SER A 357 25.51 33.01 1.70
C SER A 357 24.16 32.74 1.03
N ILE A 358 23.28 33.72 0.90
CA ILE A 358 22.02 33.65 0.16
C ILE A 358 22.27 33.34 -1.33
N ARG A 359 23.23 34.04 -1.97
CA ARG A 359 23.57 33.76 -3.36
C ARG A 359 24.09 32.33 -3.56
N VAL A 360 24.99 31.88 -2.67
CA VAL A 360 25.58 30.54 -2.75
C VAL A 360 24.50 29.45 -2.53
N VAL A 361 23.66 29.56 -1.49
CA VAL A 361 22.61 28.57 -1.26
C VAL A 361 21.63 28.47 -2.42
N GLN A 362 21.30 29.61 -3.02
CA GLN A 362 20.40 29.63 -4.18
C GLN A 362 21.02 28.96 -5.41
N GLN A 363 22.33 29.11 -5.63
CA GLN A 363 23.01 28.41 -6.73
C GLN A 363 23.10 26.90 -6.48
N LEU A 364 23.35 26.47 -5.24
CA LEU A 364 23.33 25.06 -4.87
C LEU A 364 21.94 24.44 -5.13
N ARG A 365 20.87 25.11 -4.71
CA ARG A 365 19.50 24.68 -4.95
C ARG A 365 19.16 24.58 -6.44
N LYS A 366 19.59 25.54 -7.25
CA LYS A 366 19.43 25.50 -8.72
C LYS A 366 20.18 24.34 -9.37
N LYS A 367 21.25 23.85 -8.75
CA LYS A 367 22.01 22.67 -9.19
C LYS A 367 21.44 21.35 -8.65
N GLY A 368 20.30 21.38 -7.93
CA GLY A 368 19.61 20.20 -7.42
C GLY A 368 20.08 19.69 -6.05
N PHE A 369 20.92 20.44 -5.34
CA PHE A 369 21.34 20.08 -3.99
C PHE A 369 20.28 20.48 -2.96
N VAL A 370 20.15 19.66 -1.91
CA VAL A 370 19.38 19.99 -0.71
C VAL A 370 20.27 20.88 0.16
N ALA A 371 20.05 22.18 0.09
CA ALA A 371 20.86 23.16 0.80
C ALA A 371 20.00 24.04 1.71
N ASP A 372 20.35 24.08 3.00
CA ASP A 372 19.70 24.89 4.02
C ASP A 372 20.60 26.07 4.46
N LEU A 373 20.00 27.09 5.01
CA LEU A 373 20.67 28.32 5.40
C LEU A 373 20.26 28.74 6.80
N LEU A 374 21.19 29.08 7.65
CA LEU A 374 20.91 29.70 8.95
C LEU A 374 20.18 31.03 8.75
N LEU A 375 18.88 31.05 9.06
CA LEU A 375 18.03 32.22 8.82
C LEU A 375 18.22 33.35 9.84
N GLY A 376 18.52 33.03 11.09
CA GLY A 376 18.72 34.01 12.14
C GLY A 376 20.21 34.17 12.52
N SER A 377 20.54 35.27 13.21
CA SER A 377 21.88 35.49 13.74
C SER A 377 22.11 34.73 15.03
N LYS A 378 23.14 33.86 15.03
CA LYS A 378 23.54 33.06 16.20
C LYS A 378 25.05 32.98 16.32
N LYS A 379 25.54 32.79 17.54
CA LYS A 379 26.97 32.51 17.75
C LYS A 379 27.34 31.22 17.02
N LEU A 380 28.51 31.19 16.37
CA LEU A 380 28.96 30.06 15.51
C LEU A 380 28.80 28.69 16.20
N LYS A 381 29.18 28.55 17.46
CA LYS A 381 29.02 27.29 18.23
C LYS A 381 27.57 26.84 18.36
N VAL A 382 26.63 27.79 18.49
CA VAL A 382 25.18 27.48 18.57
C VAL A 382 24.65 27.12 17.20
N ALA A 383 25.07 27.86 16.16
CA ALA A 383 24.70 27.58 14.77
C ALA A 383 25.15 26.18 14.30
N LEU A 384 26.39 25.78 14.63
CA LEU A 384 26.90 24.43 14.35
C LEU A 384 26.12 23.33 15.09
N ARG A 385 25.74 23.56 16.35
CA ARG A 385 24.90 22.60 17.08
C ARG A 385 23.49 22.50 16.50
N GLU A 386 22.97 23.59 16.00
CA GLU A 386 21.64 23.61 15.38
C GLU A 386 21.65 22.96 13.98
N SER A 387 22.71 23.17 13.20
CA SER A 387 22.85 22.52 11.90
C SER A 387 22.85 21.01 11.98
N ALA A 388 23.35 20.44 13.10
CA ALA A 388 23.33 18.99 13.33
C ALA A 388 21.90 18.39 13.37
N ARG A 389 20.85 19.20 13.61
CA ARG A 389 19.46 18.74 13.60
C ARG A 389 18.95 18.37 12.21
N SER A 390 19.50 19.01 11.18
CA SER A 390 19.19 18.69 9.77
C SER A 390 20.13 17.64 9.18
N SER A 391 21.03 17.08 10.01
CA SER A 391 22.01 16.04 9.63
C SER A 391 22.69 16.33 8.29
N PRO A 392 23.29 17.53 8.07
CA PRO A 392 23.90 17.87 6.80
C PRO A 392 25.20 17.07 6.60
N GLU A 393 25.52 16.74 5.34
CA GLU A 393 26.82 16.16 5.04
C GLU A 393 27.94 17.14 5.29
N ARG A 394 27.73 18.39 4.87
CA ARG A 394 28.69 19.47 4.96
C ARG A 394 28.06 20.73 5.53
N VAL A 395 28.80 21.38 6.40
CA VAL A 395 28.50 22.77 6.79
C VAL A 395 29.44 23.69 6.05
N VAL A 396 28.87 24.74 5.44
CA VAL A 396 29.60 25.79 4.73
C VAL A 396 29.65 27.02 5.62
N LEU A 397 30.84 27.39 6.09
CA LEU A 397 31.06 28.55 6.95
C LEU A 397 31.54 29.75 6.10
N PHE A 398 30.91 30.89 6.29
CA PHE A 398 31.26 32.17 5.68
C PHE A 398 31.98 33.01 6.74
N LEU A 399 33.29 32.77 6.89
CA LEU A 399 34.12 33.45 7.90
C LEU A 399 34.78 34.69 7.26
N PRO A 400 34.82 35.85 7.94
CA PRO A 400 35.30 37.11 7.37
C PRO A 400 36.73 37.05 6.82
N GLU A 401 37.65 36.40 7.57
CA GLU A 401 39.06 36.33 7.22
C GLU A 401 39.31 35.48 5.97
N GLU A 402 38.63 34.35 5.86
CA GLU A 402 38.70 33.44 4.72
C GLU A 402 38.02 34.05 3.49
N LEU A 403 36.87 34.69 3.68
CA LEU A 403 36.16 35.37 2.60
C LEU A 403 36.93 36.53 2.01
N ALA A 404 37.68 37.29 2.83
CA ALA A 404 38.56 38.37 2.36
C ALA A 404 39.63 37.83 1.39
N ARG A 405 40.00 36.55 1.49
CA ARG A 405 40.91 35.82 0.60
C ARG A 405 40.20 35.04 -0.52
N GLY A 406 38.86 35.11 -0.60
CA GLY A 406 38.04 34.42 -1.61
C GLY A 406 37.72 32.97 -1.30
N PHE A 407 37.82 32.53 -0.03
CA PHE A 407 37.60 31.16 0.39
C PHE A 407 36.36 31.01 1.28
N LEU A 408 35.74 29.81 1.22
CA LEU A 408 34.79 29.28 2.15
C LEU A 408 35.44 28.19 2.99
N VAL A 409 34.92 27.92 4.19
CA VAL A 409 35.33 26.79 4.98
C VAL A 409 34.24 25.72 4.92
N LEU A 410 34.58 24.56 4.41
CA LEU A 410 33.70 23.37 4.38
C LEU A 410 34.05 22.45 5.53
N ARG A 411 33.07 22.17 6.38
CA ARG A 411 33.21 21.24 7.49
C ARG A 411 32.46 19.96 7.17
N ASP A 412 33.17 18.85 7.18
CA ASP A 412 32.60 17.50 7.10
C ASP A 412 31.96 17.15 8.44
N MET A 413 30.65 16.81 8.42
CA MET A 413 29.93 16.57 9.67
C MET A 413 30.18 15.18 10.26
N ALA A 414 30.63 14.22 9.46
CA ALA A 414 30.96 12.87 9.93
C ALA A 414 32.34 12.83 10.59
N SER A 415 33.34 13.44 9.98
CA SER A 415 34.73 13.42 10.48
C SER A 415 35.11 14.64 11.30
N GLY A 416 34.33 15.73 11.24
CA GLY A 416 34.63 17.02 11.84
C GLY A 416 35.77 17.78 11.16
N ARG A 417 36.35 17.28 10.06
CA ARG A 417 37.44 17.92 9.33
C ARG A 417 36.97 19.16 8.58
N GLU A 418 37.82 20.20 8.55
CA GLU A 418 37.55 21.42 7.83
C GLU A 418 38.55 21.58 6.67
N GLN A 419 38.10 22.15 5.57
CA GLN A 419 38.93 22.51 4.43
C GLN A 419 38.53 23.87 3.87
N GLN A 420 39.51 24.64 3.40
CA GLN A 420 39.27 25.88 2.69
C GLN A 420 39.12 25.61 1.19
N VAL A 421 38.09 26.18 0.59
CA VAL A 421 37.77 26.01 -0.83
C VAL A 421 37.41 27.39 -1.41
N SER A 422 37.96 27.74 -2.58
CA SER A 422 37.56 29.01 -3.21
C SER A 422 36.07 29.00 -3.56
N VAL A 423 35.42 30.15 -3.41
CA VAL A 423 33.98 30.31 -3.72
C VAL A 423 33.69 29.85 -5.16
N GLU A 424 34.56 30.16 -6.10
CA GLU A 424 34.38 29.77 -7.50
C GLU A 424 34.50 28.27 -7.72
N ALA A 425 35.51 27.60 -7.13
CA ALA A 425 35.69 26.14 -7.24
C ALA A 425 34.51 25.41 -6.63
N PHE A 426 34.06 25.83 -5.44
CA PHE A 426 32.90 25.27 -4.78
C PHE A 426 31.62 25.39 -5.63
N LEU A 427 31.38 26.57 -6.19
CA LEU A 427 30.20 26.79 -7.03
C LEU A 427 30.29 26.11 -8.40
N ARG A 428 31.51 25.85 -8.91
CA ARG A 428 31.72 25.14 -10.17
C ARG A 428 31.30 23.65 -10.02
N ASP A 429 31.84 22.97 -9.03
CA ASP A 429 31.58 21.54 -8.76
C ASP A 429 31.30 21.28 -7.27
N PRO A 430 30.09 21.58 -6.77
CA PRO A 430 29.73 21.25 -5.40
C PRO A 430 29.72 19.74 -5.11
N ARG A 431 29.51 18.86 -6.15
CA ARG A 431 29.47 17.41 -5.98
C ARG A 431 30.80 16.81 -5.52
N GLY A 432 31.91 17.35 -5.98
CA GLY A 432 33.24 16.93 -5.52
C GLY A 432 33.48 17.10 -4.02
N PHE A 433 32.56 17.77 -3.32
CA PHE A 433 32.60 17.99 -1.87
C PHE A 433 31.51 17.27 -1.10
N VAL A 434 30.67 16.47 -1.78
CA VAL A 434 29.60 15.64 -1.18
C VAL A 434 29.92 14.17 -1.46
N VAL A 435 29.86 13.31 -0.47
CA VAL A 435 30.00 11.86 -0.67
C VAL A 435 28.73 11.38 -1.40
N SER A 436 28.86 10.98 -2.66
CA SER A 436 27.72 10.49 -3.43
C SER A 436 27.20 9.18 -2.80
N SER A 437 25.98 9.22 -2.30
CA SER A 437 25.25 8.04 -1.80
C SER A 437 24.92 7.01 -2.89
N LEU A 438 25.33 7.24 -4.13
CA LEU A 438 25.13 6.34 -5.27
C LEU A 438 26.17 5.21 -5.36
N GLU A 439 27.30 5.29 -4.64
CA GLU A 439 28.30 4.21 -4.67
C GLU A 439 28.18 3.17 -3.55
N ALA A 440 27.32 3.39 -2.57
CA ALA A 440 27.10 2.44 -1.48
C ALA A 440 26.13 1.29 -1.83
N GLY A 441 25.48 1.34 -3.01
CA GLY A 441 24.50 0.34 -3.46
C GLY A 441 24.93 -0.52 -4.65
N SER A 442 26.12 -0.31 -5.26
CA SER A 442 26.56 -1.06 -6.45
C SER A 442 27.82 -1.93 -6.25
N GLY A 443 28.10 -2.30 -5.02
CA GLY A 443 29.17 -3.24 -4.67
C GLY A 443 28.65 -4.66 -4.52
N SER A 444 28.59 -5.40 -5.60
CA SER A 444 28.56 -6.85 -5.78
C SER A 444 27.34 -7.37 -6.58
N CYS A 445 27.44 -7.25 -7.89
CA CYS A 445 26.99 -8.26 -8.85
C CYS A 445 27.50 -7.90 -10.25
N ARG A 446 28.80 -8.00 -10.45
CA ARG A 446 29.39 -8.34 -11.74
C ARG A 446 30.31 -9.51 -11.50
N GLU A 447 29.81 -10.67 -11.86
CA GLU A 447 30.52 -11.67 -12.66
C GLU A 447 29.71 -12.96 -12.73
N SER A 448 29.65 -13.44 -13.95
CA SER A 448 29.37 -14.78 -14.50
C SER A 448 27.91 -15.15 -14.80
N PHE A 449 27.70 -15.07 -16.11
CA PHE A 449 26.76 -15.74 -17.02
C PHE A 449 25.33 -15.26 -17.09
#